data_fb40b3403adcc268b094af67a539bcc9
#
_entry.id   fb40b3403adcc268b094af67a539bcc9
#
_cell.length_a   1.000
_cell.length_b   1.000
_cell.length_c   1.000
_cell.angle_alpha   90.00
_cell.angle_beta   90.00
_cell.angle_gamma   90.00
#
_symmetry.space_group_name_H-M   'P 1'
#
loop_
_entity.id
_entity.type
_entity.pdbx_description
1 polymer ?
#
loop_
_entity_poly.entity_id
_entity_poly.type
_entity_poly.pdbx_seq_one_letter_code
_entity_poly.pdbx_strand_id
1 'polypeptide(L)'
;MHRDYHRPDGGYDNGSQSADAHALCFGIAPVSCRPAVLSRLTETLEKNPGFTAGMLGTHALLQVLTENGRDDLVWKVVGSEEPGTWGYWQKHGPADTAPEHWIPEEHPGCSRNHPMLIGGIASWLYRGLGGIRILEPGYRKVEFRPYFPPDLTELAVKVDSPYGVISSAWARTGDRAALAVSLPPGCRGTLRLPCPEAVGIHYDPDRVTVPDGESSGSVFQLESGHYDFRFQVCP
;
A
#
# COMPACT_ATOMS: atom_id res chain seq x y z
N MET A 1 1.72 -25.73 -11.44
CA MET A 1 1.11 -24.36 -11.50
C MET A 1 1.86 -23.42 -12.42
N HIS A 2 3.16 -23.03 -12.16
CA HIS A 2 3.82 -22.09 -13.08
C HIS A 2 3.82 -22.58 -14.54
N ARG A 3 4.20 -23.83 -14.81
CA ARG A 3 4.28 -24.38 -16.16
C ARG A 3 2.93 -24.41 -16.92
N ASP A 4 1.83 -24.54 -16.18
CA ASP A 4 0.51 -24.77 -16.76
C ASP A 4 -0.25 -23.47 -17.02
N TYR A 5 0.08 -22.42 -16.26
CA TYR A 5 -0.66 -21.16 -16.26
C TYR A 5 0.16 -19.95 -16.71
N HIS A 6 1.50 -20.09 -16.86
CA HIS A 6 2.33 -19.01 -17.37
C HIS A 6 2.18 -18.86 -18.88
N ARG A 7 1.90 -17.64 -19.32
CA ARG A 7 1.63 -17.30 -20.72
C ARG A 7 2.89 -16.82 -21.43
N PRO A 8 2.95 -16.91 -22.77
CA PRO A 8 4.06 -16.37 -23.56
C PRO A 8 4.23 -14.84 -23.43
N ASP A 9 3.16 -14.12 -23.11
CA ASP A 9 3.17 -12.66 -22.88
C ASP A 9 3.65 -12.26 -21.47
N GLY A 10 4.08 -13.22 -20.67
CA GLY A 10 4.56 -13.02 -19.31
C GLY A 10 3.47 -12.98 -18.24
N GLY A 11 2.19 -13.03 -18.62
CA GLY A 11 1.06 -13.06 -17.70
C GLY A 11 0.70 -14.47 -17.21
N TYR A 12 -0.36 -14.56 -16.40
CA TYR A 12 -0.86 -15.82 -15.88
C TYR A 12 -2.31 -16.07 -16.29
N ASP A 13 -2.65 -17.37 -16.42
CA ASP A 13 -3.98 -17.89 -16.72
C ASP A 13 -4.65 -17.13 -17.87
N ASN A 14 -5.76 -16.43 -17.63
CA ASN A 14 -6.48 -15.63 -18.62
C ASN A 14 -5.89 -14.23 -18.85
N GLY A 15 -4.80 -13.87 -18.18
CA GLY A 15 -4.15 -12.56 -18.28
C GLY A 15 -4.88 -11.43 -17.55
N SER A 16 -5.81 -11.77 -16.65
CA SER A 16 -6.51 -10.77 -15.83
C SER A 16 -5.62 -10.19 -14.74
N GLN A 17 -5.99 -9.00 -14.24
CA GLN A 17 -5.33 -8.40 -13.07
C GLN A 17 -5.31 -9.35 -11.87
N SER A 18 -6.41 -10.11 -11.64
CA SER A 18 -6.50 -11.10 -10.56
C SER A 18 -5.48 -12.22 -10.72
N ALA A 19 -5.32 -12.77 -11.92
CA ALA A 19 -4.41 -13.87 -12.20
C ALA A 19 -2.96 -13.48 -11.94
N ASP A 20 -2.54 -12.33 -12.46
CA ASP A 20 -1.21 -11.80 -12.28
C ASP A 20 -0.93 -11.42 -10.80
N ALA A 21 -1.90 -10.77 -10.15
CA ALA A 21 -1.79 -10.42 -8.73
C ALA A 21 -1.67 -11.65 -7.82
N HIS A 22 -2.48 -12.70 -8.06
CA HIS A 22 -2.37 -13.95 -7.30
C HIS A 22 -1.04 -14.67 -7.56
N ALA A 23 -0.56 -14.69 -8.81
CA ALA A 23 0.72 -15.32 -9.14
C ALA A 23 1.90 -14.66 -8.41
N LEU A 24 1.86 -13.34 -8.24
CA LEU A 24 2.85 -12.57 -7.47
C LEU A 24 2.66 -12.76 -5.96
N CYS A 25 1.44 -12.54 -5.45
CA CYS A 25 1.10 -12.53 -4.04
C CYS A 25 1.38 -13.88 -3.36
N PHE A 26 0.99 -14.99 -4.01
CA PHE A 26 1.15 -16.34 -3.48
C PHE A 26 2.45 -17.04 -3.90
N GLY A 27 3.38 -16.32 -4.53
CA GLY A 27 4.67 -16.89 -4.91
C GLY A 27 4.59 -17.96 -6.00
N ILE A 28 3.52 -18.01 -6.80
CA ILE A 28 3.37 -18.92 -7.94
C ILE A 28 4.36 -18.52 -9.04
N ALA A 29 4.56 -17.22 -9.26
CA ALA A 29 5.56 -16.71 -10.16
C ALA A 29 6.97 -16.93 -9.59
N PRO A 30 7.87 -17.68 -10.30
CA PRO A 30 9.26 -17.78 -9.94
C PRO A 30 9.91 -16.40 -9.84
N VAL A 31 10.93 -16.27 -9.00
CA VAL A 31 11.62 -14.98 -8.77
C VAL A 31 12.08 -14.33 -10.08
N SER A 32 12.57 -15.11 -11.02
CA SER A 32 13.02 -14.64 -12.35
C SER A 32 11.88 -14.06 -13.22
N CYS A 33 10.63 -14.47 -13.01
CA CYS A 33 9.48 -14.02 -13.77
C CYS A 33 8.75 -12.82 -13.13
N ARG A 34 8.91 -12.62 -11.82
CA ARG A 34 8.17 -11.59 -11.07
C ARG A 34 8.29 -10.18 -11.63
N PRO A 35 9.49 -9.69 -12.06
CA PRO A 35 9.60 -8.35 -12.63
C PRO A 35 8.74 -8.16 -13.88
N ALA A 36 8.71 -9.15 -14.78
CA ALA A 36 7.92 -9.08 -16.01
C ALA A 36 6.41 -9.07 -15.73
N VAL A 37 5.95 -9.94 -14.81
CA VAL A 37 4.54 -9.98 -14.38
C VAL A 37 4.14 -8.66 -13.74
N LEU A 38 4.98 -8.10 -12.87
CA LEU A 38 4.73 -6.82 -12.21
C LEU A 38 4.67 -5.67 -13.23
N SER A 39 5.63 -5.59 -14.17
CA SER A 39 5.66 -4.57 -15.23
C SER A 39 4.37 -4.58 -16.03
N ARG A 40 3.94 -5.77 -16.49
CA ARG A 40 2.69 -5.94 -17.23
C ARG A 40 1.47 -5.47 -16.43
N LEU A 41 1.40 -5.84 -15.15
CA LEU A 41 0.30 -5.45 -14.27
C LEU A 41 0.26 -3.94 -14.05
N THR A 42 1.41 -3.31 -13.79
CA THR A 42 1.51 -1.86 -13.56
C THR A 42 1.25 -1.05 -14.82
N GLU A 43 1.77 -1.47 -15.98
CA GLU A 43 1.50 -0.83 -17.27
C GLU A 43 0.01 -0.82 -17.63
N THR A 44 -0.70 -1.89 -17.27
CA THR A 44 -2.16 -1.97 -17.48
C THR A 44 -2.88 -0.91 -16.66
N LEU A 45 -2.50 -0.75 -15.38
CA LEU A 45 -3.09 0.24 -14.47
C LEU A 45 -2.67 1.68 -14.79
N GLU A 46 -1.48 1.88 -15.32
CA GLU A 46 -1.03 3.20 -15.78
C GLU A 46 -1.83 3.71 -16.98
N LYS A 47 -2.19 2.81 -17.88
CA LYS A 47 -2.99 3.11 -19.08
C LYS A 47 -4.46 3.31 -18.76
N ASN A 48 -5.00 2.47 -17.88
CA ASN A 48 -6.40 2.48 -17.47
C ASN A 48 -6.48 2.35 -15.94
N PRO A 49 -6.60 3.46 -15.22
CA PRO A 49 -6.64 3.45 -13.76
C PRO A 49 -8.00 2.95 -13.25
N GLY A 50 -8.22 1.65 -13.35
CA GLY A 50 -9.40 0.97 -12.85
C GLY A 50 -9.10 -0.48 -12.50
N PHE A 51 -9.70 -0.96 -11.40
CA PHE A 51 -9.58 -2.35 -11.02
C PHE A 51 -10.67 -3.18 -11.70
N THR A 52 -10.23 -4.25 -12.35
CA THR A 52 -11.11 -5.28 -12.91
C THR A 52 -11.05 -6.58 -12.09
N ALA A 53 -10.16 -6.59 -11.10
CA ALA A 53 -10.04 -7.70 -10.17
C ALA A 53 -11.29 -7.80 -9.30
N GLY A 54 -11.84 -8.99 -9.15
CA GLY A 54 -12.91 -9.24 -8.20
C GLY A 54 -12.44 -9.17 -6.76
N MET A 55 -13.31 -9.47 -5.80
CA MET A 55 -13.06 -9.31 -4.37
C MET A 55 -11.72 -9.89 -3.89
N LEU A 56 -11.43 -11.14 -4.20
CA LEU A 56 -10.17 -11.79 -3.79
C LEU A 56 -8.96 -11.22 -4.54
N GLY A 57 -9.12 -10.98 -5.84
CA GLY A 57 -8.05 -10.42 -6.67
C GLY A 57 -7.67 -9.00 -6.27
N THR A 58 -8.63 -8.20 -5.82
CA THR A 58 -8.37 -6.83 -5.34
C THR A 58 -7.47 -6.81 -4.11
N HIS A 59 -7.68 -7.70 -3.14
CA HIS A 59 -6.80 -7.81 -1.98
C HIS A 59 -5.35 -8.16 -2.37
N ALA A 60 -5.18 -9.16 -3.25
CA ALA A 60 -3.86 -9.55 -3.75
C ALA A 60 -3.20 -8.41 -4.55
N LEU A 61 -3.99 -7.70 -5.37
CA LEU A 61 -3.52 -6.58 -6.18
C LEU A 61 -3.01 -5.43 -5.30
N LEU A 62 -3.78 -5.00 -4.31
CA LEU A 62 -3.38 -3.97 -3.35
C LEU A 62 -2.10 -4.37 -2.60
N GLN A 63 -2.01 -5.62 -2.15
CA GLN A 63 -0.81 -6.12 -1.47
C GLN A 63 0.41 -6.07 -2.40
N VAL A 64 0.30 -6.58 -3.63
CA VAL A 64 1.39 -6.61 -4.60
C VAL A 64 1.86 -5.19 -4.94
N LEU A 65 0.95 -4.27 -5.21
CA LEU A 65 1.30 -2.88 -5.52
C LEU A 65 2.02 -2.21 -4.35
N THR A 66 1.49 -2.36 -3.15
CA THR A 66 2.08 -1.78 -1.93
C THR A 66 3.46 -2.36 -1.61
N GLU A 67 3.64 -3.68 -1.70
CA GLU A 67 4.94 -4.33 -1.46
C GLU A 67 6.02 -3.90 -2.46
N ASN A 68 5.60 -3.57 -3.69
CA ASN A 68 6.50 -3.11 -4.74
C ASN A 68 6.59 -1.58 -4.88
N GLY A 69 6.06 -0.81 -3.92
CA GLY A 69 6.17 0.65 -3.87
C GLY A 69 5.34 1.36 -4.93
N ARG A 70 4.27 0.71 -5.44
CA ARG A 70 3.35 1.27 -6.44
C ARG A 70 2.04 1.74 -5.79
N ASP A 71 2.15 2.35 -4.61
CA ASP A 71 1.03 2.98 -3.92
C ASP A 71 0.49 4.19 -4.71
N ASP A 72 1.28 4.75 -5.62
CA ASP A 72 0.88 5.76 -6.60
C ASP A 72 -0.28 5.29 -7.48
N LEU A 73 -0.24 4.04 -7.94
CA LEU A 73 -1.31 3.46 -8.75
C LEU A 73 -2.58 3.21 -7.92
N VAL A 74 -2.43 2.78 -6.67
CA VAL A 74 -3.58 2.61 -5.77
C VAL A 74 -4.24 3.97 -5.51
N TRP A 75 -3.45 5.02 -5.26
CA TRP A 75 -3.96 6.37 -5.04
C TRP A 75 -4.75 6.90 -6.24
N LYS A 76 -4.26 6.68 -7.46
CA LYS A 76 -4.99 7.02 -8.70
C LYS A 76 -6.36 6.33 -8.76
N VAL A 77 -6.42 5.04 -8.40
CA VAL A 77 -7.68 4.28 -8.40
C VAL A 77 -8.63 4.76 -7.30
N VAL A 78 -8.10 5.17 -6.15
CA VAL A 78 -8.91 5.72 -5.05
C VAL A 78 -9.57 7.04 -5.46
N GLY A 79 -8.83 7.94 -6.08
CA GLY A 79 -9.29 9.29 -6.43
C GLY A 79 -9.96 9.41 -7.81
N SER A 80 -9.87 8.39 -8.66
CA SER A 80 -10.46 8.42 -10.00
C SER A 80 -11.98 8.25 -9.94
N GLU A 81 -12.69 8.97 -10.81
CA GLU A 81 -14.15 8.85 -11.00
C GLU A 81 -14.53 7.90 -12.15
N GLU A 82 -13.56 7.22 -12.76
CA GLU A 82 -13.77 6.25 -13.82
C GLU A 82 -14.34 4.92 -13.29
N PRO A 83 -15.10 4.16 -14.09
CA PRO A 83 -15.59 2.84 -13.72
C PRO A 83 -14.46 1.91 -13.22
N GLY A 84 -14.73 1.15 -12.18
CA GLY A 84 -13.73 0.27 -11.56
C GLY A 84 -12.88 0.92 -10.47
N THR A 85 -13.34 2.05 -9.93
CA THR A 85 -12.65 2.81 -8.89
C THR A 85 -13.53 3.10 -7.69
N TRP A 86 -12.91 3.40 -6.53
CA TRP A 86 -13.67 3.81 -5.34
C TRP A 86 -14.26 5.21 -5.48
N GLY A 87 -13.58 6.14 -6.18
CA GLY A 87 -14.13 7.46 -6.47
C GLY A 87 -15.39 7.39 -7.35
N TYR A 88 -15.45 6.44 -8.29
CA TYR A 88 -16.67 6.16 -9.05
C TYR A 88 -17.84 5.80 -8.13
N TRP A 89 -17.63 4.90 -7.15
CA TRP A 89 -18.68 4.53 -6.21
C TRP A 89 -19.12 5.71 -5.32
N GLN A 90 -18.19 6.53 -4.88
CA GLN A 90 -18.49 7.69 -4.09
C GLN A 90 -19.40 8.67 -4.85
N LYS A 91 -19.21 8.76 -6.15
CA LYS A 91 -19.98 9.68 -7.00
C LYS A 91 -21.30 9.10 -7.49
N HIS A 92 -21.33 7.80 -7.85
CA HIS A 92 -22.44 7.16 -8.56
C HIS A 92 -23.10 6.04 -7.76
N GLY A 93 -22.44 5.52 -6.74
CA GLY A 93 -22.96 4.46 -5.89
C GLY A 93 -23.90 4.96 -4.79
N PRO A 94 -24.51 4.04 -4.05
CA PRO A 94 -25.21 4.37 -2.82
C PRO A 94 -24.21 4.94 -1.79
N ALA A 95 -24.59 6.04 -1.15
CA ALA A 95 -23.68 6.80 -0.27
C ALA A 95 -23.25 6.04 1.02
N ASP A 96 -23.95 4.98 1.39
CA ASP A 96 -23.86 4.30 2.68
C ASP A 96 -23.56 2.79 2.59
N THR A 97 -23.38 2.24 1.38
CA THR A 97 -23.11 0.81 1.18
C THR A 97 -22.00 0.59 0.16
N ALA A 98 -21.35 -0.58 0.22
CA ALA A 98 -20.34 -1.00 -0.73
C ALA A 98 -20.87 -2.12 -1.62
N PRO A 99 -20.87 -1.96 -2.95
CA PRO A 99 -21.31 -2.99 -3.85
C PRO A 99 -20.31 -4.15 -3.97
N GLU A 100 -20.79 -5.29 -4.41
CA GLU A 100 -20.00 -6.50 -4.69
C GLU A 100 -19.18 -6.39 -5.97
N HIS A 101 -19.63 -5.59 -6.93
CA HIS A 101 -18.99 -5.39 -8.23
C HIS A 101 -18.58 -3.92 -8.43
N TRP A 102 -17.52 -3.73 -9.21
CA TRP A 102 -17.00 -2.41 -9.56
C TRP A 102 -18.01 -1.55 -10.32
N ILE A 103 -18.81 -2.16 -11.18
CA ILE A 103 -19.88 -1.52 -11.96
C ILE A 103 -21.18 -2.27 -11.63
N PRO A 104 -21.86 -1.90 -10.53
CA PRO A 104 -23.04 -2.62 -10.06
C PRO A 104 -24.22 -2.58 -11.03
N GLU A 105 -24.26 -1.57 -11.92
CA GLU A 105 -25.29 -1.40 -12.94
C GLU A 105 -25.26 -2.53 -13.97
N GLU A 106 -24.07 -3.07 -14.27
CA GLU A 106 -23.88 -4.20 -15.18
C GLU A 106 -24.24 -5.55 -14.53
N HIS A 107 -24.42 -5.56 -13.20
CA HIS A 107 -24.71 -6.75 -12.41
C HIS A 107 -25.93 -6.55 -11.51
N PRO A 108 -27.16 -6.48 -12.07
CA PRO A 108 -28.36 -6.11 -11.30
C PRO A 108 -28.72 -7.10 -10.19
N GLY A 109 -28.20 -8.33 -10.23
CA GLY A 109 -28.37 -9.34 -9.17
C GLY A 109 -27.32 -9.34 -8.08
N CYS A 110 -26.29 -8.48 -8.17
CA CYS A 110 -25.22 -8.44 -7.17
C CYS A 110 -25.68 -7.79 -5.86
N SER A 111 -25.00 -8.14 -4.77
CA SER A 111 -25.19 -7.47 -3.48
C SER A 111 -24.80 -6.00 -3.58
N ARG A 112 -25.64 -5.14 -2.99
CA ARG A 112 -25.37 -3.70 -2.84
C ARG A 112 -24.75 -3.38 -1.47
N ASN A 113 -24.62 -4.38 -0.61
CA ASN A 113 -24.02 -4.24 0.72
C ASN A 113 -23.04 -5.40 0.96
N HIS A 114 -21.83 -5.30 0.39
CA HIS A 114 -20.81 -6.32 0.46
C HIS A 114 -19.46 -5.72 0.92
N PRO A 115 -18.89 -6.17 2.04
CA PRO A 115 -17.73 -5.50 2.65
C PRO A 115 -16.39 -5.80 1.97
N MET A 116 -16.30 -6.77 1.08
CA MET A 116 -15.02 -7.30 0.61
C MET A 116 -14.17 -6.29 -0.16
N LEU A 117 -14.75 -5.58 -1.13
CA LEU A 117 -13.99 -4.58 -1.90
C LEU A 117 -13.62 -3.37 -1.04
N ILE A 118 -14.52 -2.91 -0.17
CA ILE A 118 -14.23 -1.80 0.74
C ILE A 118 -13.21 -2.21 1.83
N GLY A 119 -13.22 -3.47 2.27
CA GLY A 119 -12.23 -4.00 3.20
C GLY A 119 -10.80 -3.97 2.65
N GLY A 120 -10.65 -4.16 1.34
CA GLY A 120 -9.36 -4.04 0.66
C GLY A 120 -8.78 -2.65 0.79
N ILE A 121 -9.55 -1.60 0.46
CA ILE A 121 -9.07 -0.22 0.57
C ILE A 121 -8.85 0.18 2.03
N ALA A 122 -9.71 -0.24 2.96
CA ALA A 122 -9.52 0.02 4.38
C ALA A 122 -8.17 -0.52 4.87
N SER A 123 -7.81 -1.75 4.48
CA SER A 123 -6.49 -2.32 4.79
C SER A 123 -5.35 -1.48 4.18
N TRP A 124 -5.52 -1.01 2.93
CA TRP A 124 -4.51 -0.20 2.27
C TRP A 124 -4.31 1.17 2.93
N LEU A 125 -5.36 1.81 3.42
CA LEU A 125 -5.24 3.08 4.15
C LEU A 125 -4.26 2.98 5.34
N TYR A 126 -4.24 1.85 6.03
CA TYR A 126 -3.29 1.60 7.13
C TYR A 126 -1.90 1.19 6.63
N ARG A 127 -1.83 0.24 5.68
CA ARG A 127 -0.57 -0.40 5.27
C ARG A 127 0.21 0.38 4.21
N GLY A 128 -0.50 0.99 3.26
CA GLY A 128 0.08 1.78 2.18
C GLY A 128 0.17 3.25 2.55
N LEU A 129 -0.97 3.92 2.72
CA LEU A 129 -1.03 5.35 2.95
C LEU A 129 -0.48 5.73 4.34
N GLY A 130 -0.91 5.03 5.40
CA GLY A 130 -0.39 5.20 6.76
C GLY A 130 0.96 4.53 7.00
N GLY A 131 1.31 3.56 6.18
CA GLY A 131 2.59 2.88 6.17
C GLY A 131 2.83 1.88 7.30
N ILE A 132 1.83 1.52 8.10
CA ILE A 132 2.01 0.57 9.21
C ILE A 132 1.87 -0.86 8.66
N ARG A 133 2.99 -1.58 8.53
CA ARG A 133 3.06 -2.95 7.99
C ARG A 133 3.52 -3.93 9.06
N ILE A 134 2.80 -5.04 9.19
CA ILE A 134 3.14 -6.10 10.14
C ILE A 134 4.26 -6.96 9.55
N LEU A 135 5.39 -7.04 10.23
CA LEU A 135 6.50 -7.94 9.89
C LEU A 135 6.50 -9.22 10.74
N GLU A 136 5.98 -9.13 11.97
CA GLU A 136 5.82 -10.30 12.85
C GLU A 136 4.41 -10.30 13.48
N PRO A 137 3.81 -11.47 13.68
CA PRO A 137 2.48 -11.58 14.29
C PRO A 137 2.36 -10.79 15.61
N GLY A 138 1.17 -10.21 15.85
CA GLY A 138 0.89 -9.41 17.04
C GLY A 138 1.56 -8.05 17.05
N TYR A 139 2.12 -7.57 15.92
CA TYR A 139 2.82 -6.29 15.82
C TYR A 139 4.14 -6.20 16.62
N ARG A 140 4.75 -7.33 16.95
CA ARG A 140 6.06 -7.33 17.64
C ARG A 140 7.12 -6.60 16.83
N LYS A 141 7.06 -6.76 15.52
CA LYS A 141 7.89 -6.03 14.57
C LYS A 141 7.04 -5.44 13.48
N VAL A 142 7.20 -4.15 13.24
CA VAL A 142 6.47 -3.39 12.22
C VAL A 142 7.43 -2.66 11.29
N GLU A 143 7.00 -2.43 10.06
CA GLU A 143 7.65 -1.47 9.17
C GLU A 143 6.77 -0.24 9.06
N PHE A 144 7.37 0.94 9.18
CA PHE A 144 6.77 2.20 8.78
C PHE A 144 7.28 2.57 7.38
N ARG A 145 6.37 2.60 6.42
CA ARG A 145 6.67 2.98 5.03
C ARG A 145 5.46 3.68 4.42
N PRO A 146 5.15 4.91 4.88
CA PRO A 146 4.01 5.67 4.41
C PRO A 146 4.21 6.15 2.97
N TYR A 147 3.10 6.20 2.23
CA TYR A 147 3.04 6.88 0.95
C TYR A 147 2.54 8.32 1.16
N PHE A 148 3.14 9.27 0.43
CA PHE A 148 2.85 10.70 0.54
C PHE A 148 2.28 11.20 -0.80
N PRO A 149 0.96 11.09 -1.05
CA PRO A 149 0.37 11.58 -2.29
C PRO A 149 0.52 13.09 -2.39
N PRO A 150 0.65 13.65 -3.62
CA PRO A 150 0.93 15.07 -3.81
C PRO A 150 -0.22 15.99 -3.41
N ASP A 151 -1.44 15.49 -3.45
CA ASP A 151 -2.71 16.19 -3.22
C ASP A 151 -3.32 15.94 -1.82
N LEU A 152 -2.63 15.19 -0.96
CA LEU A 152 -3.00 15.02 0.44
C LEU A 152 -1.96 15.72 1.34
N THR A 153 -2.43 16.58 2.23
CA THR A 153 -1.55 17.41 3.06
C THR A 153 -1.24 16.81 4.41
N GLU A 154 -2.08 15.93 4.92
CA GLU A 154 -1.89 15.28 6.22
C GLU A 154 -2.65 13.97 6.35
N LEU A 155 -2.14 13.09 7.18
CA LEU A 155 -2.78 11.84 7.57
C LEU A 155 -2.35 11.43 8.97
N ALA A 156 -3.25 10.83 9.72
CA ALA A 156 -2.93 10.16 10.97
C ALA A 156 -3.67 8.83 11.06
N VAL A 157 -2.92 7.75 11.33
CA VAL A 157 -3.46 6.41 11.56
C VAL A 157 -2.98 5.85 12.89
N LYS A 158 -3.83 5.08 13.54
CA LYS A 158 -3.54 4.39 14.79
C LYS A 158 -4.04 2.96 14.71
N VAL A 159 -3.27 2.05 15.28
CA VAL A 159 -3.62 0.62 15.36
C VAL A 159 -3.49 0.18 16.82
N ASP A 160 -4.53 -0.41 17.36
CA ASP A 160 -4.49 -1.05 18.66
C ASP A 160 -3.83 -2.42 18.52
N SER A 161 -2.65 -2.57 19.12
CA SER A 161 -1.93 -3.84 19.18
C SER A 161 -2.06 -4.47 20.58
N PRO A 162 -1.73 -5.76 20.75
CA PRO A 162 -1.67 -6.37 22.08
C PRO A 162 -0.70 -5.69 23.06
N TYR A 163 0.21 -4.88 22.55
CA TYR A 163 1.24 -4.15 23.32
C TYR A 163 0.85 -2.69 23.59
N GLY A 164 -0.18 -2.18 22.95
CA GLY A 164 -0.61 -0.78 22.99
C GLY A 164 -0.75 -0.16 21.61
N VAL A 165 -0.95 1.14 21.57
CA VAL A 165 -1.20 1.87 20.32
C VAL A 165 0.08 2.07 19.53
N ILE A 166 0.05 1.68 18.25
CA ILE A 166 1.03 2.02 17.23
C ILE A 166 0.45 3.14 16.39
N SER A 167 1.22 4.19 16.13
CA SER A 167 0.73 5.31 15.33
C SER A 167 1.73 5.76 14.28
N SER A 168 1.18 6.26 13.18
CA SER A 168 1.89 6.95 12.10
C SER A 168 1.09 8.18 11.73
N ALA A 169 1.70 9.36 11.81
CA ALA A 169 1.07 10.61 11.44
C ALA A 169 2.05 11.45 10.63
N TRP A 170 1.60 12.00 9.52
CA TRP A 170 2.44 12.83 8.69
C TRP A 170 1.70 14.07 8.17
N ALA A 171 2.47 15.13 7.94
CA ALA A 171 2.01 16.33 7.28
C ALA A 171 3.00 16.70 6.17
N ARG A 172 2.49 17.20 5.05
CA ARG A 172 3.26 17.59 3.87
C ARG A 172 2.95 19.03 3.46
N THR A 173 3.99 19.78 3.12
CA THR A 173 3.87 21.12 2.52
C THR A 173 4.86 21.21 1.37
N GLY A 174 4.33 21.18 0.14
CA GLY A 174 5.16 21.10 -1.06
C GLY A 174 5.99 19.81 -1.10
N ASP A 175 7.30 19.95 -1.16
CA ASP A 175 8.28 18.87 -1.16
C ASP A 175 8.75 18.45 0.25
N ARG A 176 8.26 19.10 1.30
CA ARG A 176 8.65 18.82 2.69
C ARG A 176 7.60 18.03 3.43
N ALA A 177 8.03 17.00 4.15
CA ALA A 177 7.19 16.22 5.03
C ALA A 177 7.74 16.18 6.46
N ALA A 178 6.82 16.14 7.41
CA ALA A 178 7.05 15.79 8.80
C ALA A 178 6.31 14.49 9.09
N LEU A 179 7.00 13.51 9.67
CA LEU A 179 6.45 12.20 10.04
C LEU A 179 6.69 11.95 11.51
N ALA A 180 5.64 11.67 12.26
CA ALA A 180 5.67 11.21 13.63
C ALA A 180 5.23 9.76 13.72
N VAL A 181 6.03 8.89 14.34
CA VAL A 181 5.68 7.50 14.58
C VAL A 181 5.83 7.14 16.05
N SER A 182 5.00 6.21 16.54
CA SER A 182 5.12 5.70 17.89
C SER A 182 4.98 4.19 17.98
N LEU A 183 5.77 3.61 18.88
CA LEU A 183 5.82 2.18 19.17
C LEU A 183 5.67 1.97 20.68
N PRO A 184 4.73 1.12 21.13
CA PRO A 184 4.58 0.76 22.53
C PRO A 184 5.73 -0.15 22.99
N PRO A 185 5.95 -0.27 24.32
CA PRO A 185 6.91 -1.21 24.88
C PRO A 185 6.68 -2.64 24.37
N GLY A 186 7.77 -3.35 24.01
CA GLY A 186 7.73 -4.70 23.47
C GLY A 186 7.58 -4.79 21.95
N CYS A 187 7.44 -3.65 21.26
CA CYS A 187 7.46 -3.56 19.81
C CYS A 187 8.77 -2.95 19.30
N ARG A 188 9.17 -3.35 18.11
CA ARG A 188 10.26 -2.73 17.33
C ARG A 188 9.77 -2.32 15.97
N GLY A 189 10.42 -1.34 15.37
CA GLY A 189 10.09 -0.85 14.05
C GLY A 189 11.29 -0.67 13.13
N THR A 190 11.01 -0.72 11.84
CA THR A 190 11.92 -0.24 10.82
C THR A 190 11.19 0.87 10.07
N LEU A 191 11.73 2.08 10.07
CA LEU A 191 11.21 3.14 9.20
C LEU A 191 11.97 3.11 7.88
N ARG A 192 11.21 3.12 6.77
CA ARG A 192 11.76 3.33 5.41
C ARG A 192 11.12 4.57 4.81
N LEU A 193 11.94 5.59 4.61
CA LEU A 193 11.49 6.79 3.90
C LEU A 193 11.42 6.52 2.39
N PRO A 194 10.52 7.21 1.65
CA PRO A 194 10.28 6.94 0.24
C PRO A 194 11.46 7.30 -0.69
N CYS A 195 12.36 8.13 -0.21
CA CYS A 195 13.51 8.59 -0.97
C CYS A 195 14.80 7.91 -0.51
N PRO A 196 15.50 7.16 -1.37
CA PRO A 196 16.82 6.61 -1.04
C PRO A 196 17.88 7.70 -0.78
N GLU A 197 17.70 8.88 -1.39
CA GLU A 197 18.58 10.05 -1.25
C GLU A 197 17.86 11.17 -0.49
N ALA A 198 17.18 10.84 0.61
CA ALA A 198 16.45 11.83 1.37
C ALA A 198 17.40 12.94 1.84
N VAL A 199 17.34 14.08 1.17
CA VAL A 199 18.12 15.27 1.50
C VAL A 199 17.48 15.92 2.71
N GLY A 200 18.30 16.27 3.73
CA GLY A 200 17.85 17.03 4.87
C GLY A 200 16.97 16.26 5.85
N ILE A 201 17.27 14.98 6.10
CA ILE A 201 16.59 14.22 7.16
C ILE A 201 17.05 14.75 8.52
N HIS A 202 16.08 15.26 9.28
CA HIS A 202 16.28 15.67 10.68
C HIS A 202 15.57 14.68 11.59
N TYR A 203 16.31 14.11 12.54
CA TYR A 203 15.82 13.21 13.58
C TYR A 203 16.71 13.34 14.82
N ASP A 204 16.30 12.80 15.95
CA ASP A 204 17.12 12.74 17.16
C ASP A 204 18.10 11.54 17.07
N PRO A 205 19.41 11.76 16.86
CA PRO A 205 20.38 10.69 16.66
C PRO A 205 20.61 9.82 17.89
N ASP A 206 20.30 10.32 19.09
CA ASP A 206 20.46 9.56 20.34
C ASP A 206 19.36 8.51 20.53
N ARG A 207 18.30 8.57 19.71
CA ARG A 207 17.12 7.70 19.80
C ARG A 207 16.91 6.77 18.61
N VAL A 208 17.68 6.92 17.56
CA VAL A 208 17.49 6.21 16.29
C VAL A 208 18.79 5.57 15.85
N THR A 209 18.73 4.31 15.47
CA THR A 209 19.88 3.59 14.91
C THR A 209 19.74 3.48 13.39
N VAL A 210 20.79 3.88 12.68
CA VAL A 210 20.93 3.63 11.22
C VAL A 210 21.67 2.31 11.04
N PRO A 211 21.12 1.34 10.29
CA PRO A 211 21.78 0.07 10.07
C PRO A 211 23.08 0.20 9.29
N ASP A 212 24.09 -0.56 9.65
CA ASP A 212 25.35 -0.64 8.93
C ASP A 212 25.10 -1.15 7.49
N GLY A 213 25.73 -0.50 6.50
CA GLY A 213 25.63 -0.88 5.09
C GLY A 213 24.42 -0.33 4.32
N GLU A 214 23.48 0.32 4.97
CA GLU A 214 22.42 1.11 4.32
C GLU A 214 22.98 2.50 3.96
N SER A 215 23.58 2.62 2.80
CA SER A 215 24.28 3.85 2.35
C SER A 215 23.34 5.02 2.03
N SER A 216 22.02 4.81 2.07
CA SER A 216 21.05 5.83 1.64
C SER A 216 20.53 6.74 2.76
N GLY A 217 20.81 6.47 4.03
CA GLY A 217 20.28 7.27 5.15
C GLY A 217 18.74 7.31 5.26
N SER A 218 18.03 6.44 4.53
CA SER A 218 16.56 6.41 4.45
C SER A 218 15.92 5.29 5.26
N VAL A 219 16.72 4.44 5.91
CA VAL A 219 16.27 3.31 6.73
C VAL A 219 16.74 3.47 8.16
N PHE A 220 15.82 3.36 9.11
CA PHE A 220 16.06 3.56 10.53
C PHE A 220 15.50 2.41 11.33
N GLN A 221 16.26 1.91 12.30
CA GLN A 221 15.78 0.95 13.31
C GLN A 221 15.24 1.73 14.52
N LEU A 222 14.04 1.35 14.95
CA LEU A 222 13.31 2.01 16.02
C LEU A 222 12.99 1.00 17.13
N GLU A 223 13.38 1.33 18.35
CA GLU A 223 12.89 0.65 19.54
C GLU A 223 11.53 1.26 19.98
N SER A 224 10.98 0.83 21.11
CA SER A 224 9.77 1.46 21.66
C SER A 224 9.99 2.94 21.96
N GLY A 225 9.04 3.80 21.61
CA GLY A 225 9.12 5.25 21.82
C GLY A 225 8.35 6.07 20.80
N HIS A 226 8.58 7.38 20.87
CA HIS A 226 8.04 8.36 19.91
C HIS A 226 9.18 8.97 19.13
N TYR A 227 9.00 9.12 17.82
CA TYR A 227 10.02 9.58 16.89
C TYR A 227 9.45 10.59 15.91
N ASP A 228 10.18 11.68 15.69
CA ASP A 228 9.85 12.73 14.74
C ASP A 228 10.92 12.82 13.66
N PHE A 229 10.48 12.81 12.41
CA PHE A 229 11.35 12.93 11.23
C PHE A 229 10.88 14.10 10.38
N ARG A 230 11.82 14.83 9.78
CA ARG A 230 11.56 15.85 8.76
C ARG A 230 12.47 15.57 7.58
N PHE A 231 11.95 15.61 6.38
CA PHE A 231 12.69 15.27 5.16
C PHE A 231 12.01 15.86 3.94
N GLN A 232 12.71 15.81 2.81
CA GLN A 232 12.12 16.11 1.51
C GLN A 232 11.51 14.82 0.92
N VAL A 233 10.30 14.93 0.39
CA VAL A 233 9.62 13.88 -0.37
C VAL A 233 10.07 14.00 -1.82
N CYS A 234 10.43 12.88 -2.45
CA CYS A 234 10.72 12.88 -3.88
C CYS A 234 9.46 13.22 -4.69
N PRO A 235 9.61 13.92 -5.83
CA PRO A 235 8.51 14.24 -6.74
C PRO A 235 7.81 12.99 -7.27
#